data_9dc3d58cb84a25fae2a50d4829e6af5a
#
_entry.id   9dc3d58cb84a25fae2a50d4829e6af5a
#
_cell.length_a   1.000
_cell.length_b   1.000
_cell.length_c   1.000
_cell.angle_alpha   90.00
_cell.angle_beta   90.00
_cell.angle_gamma   90.00
#
_symmetry.space_group_name_H-M   'P 1'
#
loop_
_entity.id
_entity.type
_entity.pdbx_description
1 polymer ?
#
loop_
_entity_poly.entity_id
_entity_poly.type
_entity_poly.pdbx_seq_one_letter_code
_entity_poly.pdbx_strand_id
1 'polypeptide(L)'
;VIPEFSNIKVIRSKKIIKNFPFWDLIEFPKYCKKTGSTGLNFSNTAPLGKNCGYAFLHDIYAKVFSKDFSRLKDKLVKAYSLLNYRNIAKNAKIVFTVSEFSKKQIAEMYKIPTQKICVVPNGWDHFNSIEEDERIFERFPSLKKGDFYFTLGSLSKRKNLAWICKYAKSHPDENFAVSGKAISGLVPEELKDLKTLKNVTLLGYVSDGEVKSLMKNCKAFVFPSYYEGLGIPPLEALSVGAKII
;
A
#
# COMPACT_ATOMS: atom_id res chain seq x y z
N VAL A 1 -11.20 -4.58 18.58
CA VAL A 1 -11.42 -3.55 19.61
C VAL A 1 -11.21 -2.19 18.96
N ILE A 2 -12.12 -1.25 19.18
CA ILE A 2 -11.94 0.14 18.71
C ILE A 2 -11.26 0.89 19.86
N PRO A 3 -10.09 1.49 19.64
CA PRO A 3 -9.42 2.25 20.70
C PRO A 3 -10.26 3.48 21.10
N GLU A 4 -10.24 3.80 22.38
CA GLU A 4 -10.89 5.00 22.92
C GLU A 4 -9.88 6.15 22.97
N PHE A 5 -10.29 7.31 22.49
CA PHE A 5 -9.50 8.53 22.51
C PHE A 5 -10.31 9.64 23.18
N SER A 6 -9.67 10.47 23.98
CA SER A 6 -10.33 11.57 24.69
C SER A 6 -10.94 12.65 23.78
N ASN A 7 -10.36 12.82 22.58
CA ASN A 7 -10.75 13.84 21.61
C ASN A 7 -11.40 13.26 20.33
N ILE A 8 -11.64 11.93 20.27
CA ILE A 8 -12.25 11.27 19.12
C ILE A 8 -13.51 10.54 19.55
N LYS A 9 -14.65 10.95 19.01
CA LYS A 9 -15.92 10.24 19.19
C LYS A 9 -16.13 9.24 18.06
N VAL A 10 -16.10 7.95 18.39
CA VAL A 10 -16.41 6.90 17.42
C VAL A 10 -17.92 6.76 17.26
N ILE A 11 -18.40 6.91 16.05
CA ILE A 11 -19.83 6.75 15.70
C ILE A 11 -19.98 5.60 14.72
N ARG A 12 -20.73 4.59 15.13
CA ARG A 12 -21.06 3.46 14.26
C ARG A 12 -22.32 3.75 13.46
N SER A 13 -22.29 3.50 12.15
CA SER A 13 -23.51 3.50 11.33
C SER A 13 -24.45 2.39 11.80
N LYS A 14 -25.75 2.74 11.93
CA LYS A 14 -26.80 1.74 12.20
C LYS A 14 -27.05 0.80 11.03
N LYS A 15 -26.65 1.20 9.80
CA LYS A 15 -26.79 0.42 8.58
C LYS A 15 -25.46 -0.25 8.26
N ILE A 16 -25.51 -1.54 7.98
CA ILE A 16 -24.36 -2.27 7.44
C ILE A 16 -24.25 -1.96 5.95
N ILE A 17 -23.32 -1.09 5.58
CA ILE A 17 -23.08 -0.72 4.19
C ILE A 17 -21.87 -1.49 3.70
N LYS A 18 -22.11 -2.54 2.92
CA LYS A 18 -21.03 -3.38 2.34
C LYS A 18 -20.37 -2.75 1.11
N ASN A 19 -21.01 -1.77 0.49
CA ASN A 19 -20.53 -1.09 -0.72
C ASN A 19 -19.79 0.19 -0.33
N PHE A 20 -18.46 0.17 -0.35
CA PHE A 20 -17.62 1.30 0.03
C PHE A 20 -17.88 2.56 -0.83
N PRO A 21 -17.99 2.50 -2.18
CA PRO A 21 -18.36 3.67 -2.98
C PRO A 21 -19.69 4.30 -2.57
N PHE A 22 -20.69 3.50 -2.21
CA PHE A 22 -21.97 4.04 -1.73
C PHE A 22 -21.84 4.77 -0.40
N TRP A 23 -21.05 4.21 0.54
CA TRP A 23 -20.73 4.88 1.80
C TRP A 23 -20.05 6.22 1.55
N ASP A 24 -18.97 6.21 0.79
CA ASP A 24 -18.10 7.37 0.57
C ASP A 24 -18.82 8.49 -0.20
N LEU A 25 -19.61 8.14 -1.22
CA LEU A 25 -20.26 9.11 -2.09
C LEU A 25 -21.61 9.62 -1.58
N ILE A 26 -22.29 8.86 -0.73
CA ILE A 26 -23.68 9.15 -0.35
C ILE A 26 -23.87 9.27 1.15
N GLU A 27 -23.56 8.25 1.93
CA GLU A 27 -23.91 8.23 3.36
C GLU A 27 -22.98 9.15 4.18
N PHE A 28 -21.68 9.12 3.91
CA PHE A 28 -20.72 9.98 4.61
C PHE A 28 -21.00 11.49 4.39
N PRO A 29 -21.18 11.98 3.14
CA PRO A 29 -21.54 13.39 2.95
C PRO A 29 -22.90 13.78 3.52
N LYS A 30 -23.89 12.89 3.52
CA LYS A 30 -25.18 13.15 4.22
C LYS A 30 -24.95 13.34 5.72
N TYR A 31 -24.11 12.50 6.33
CA TYR A 31 -23.78 12.62 7.73
C TYR A 31 -23.07 13.95 8.01
N CYS A 32 -22.05 14.30 7.24
CA CYS A 32 -21.35 15.58 7.37
C CYS A 32 -22.31 16.77 7.27
N LYS A 33 -23.22 16.75 6.28
CA LYS A 33 -24.24 17.81 6.13
C LYS A 33 -25.17 17.90 7.35
N LYS A 34 -25.64 16.75 7.85
CA LYS A 34 -26.54 16.70 9.02
C LYS A 34 -25.90 17.26 10.29
N THR A 35 -24.59 17.06 10.46
CA THR A 35 -23.84 17.49 11.66
C THR A 35 -23.13 18.82 11.48
N GLY A 36 -23.23 19.48 10.32
CA GLY A 36 -22.47 20.70 10.02
C GLY A 36 -20.96 20.50 9.94
N SER A 37 -20.50 19.24 9.79
CA SER A 37 -19.09 18.89 9.83
C SER A 37 -18.45 18.90 8.43
N THR A 38 -17.14 19.14 8.39
CA THR A 38 -16.35 18.93 7.16
C THR A 38 -15.73 17.53 7.17
N GLY A 39 -15.89 16.80 6.08
CA GLY A 39 -15.31 15.46 5.93
C GLY A 39 -13.79 15.49 5.81
N LEU A 40 -13.12 14.47 6.38
CA LEU A 40 -11.72 14.13 6.14
C LEU A 40 -11.65 12.67 5.67
N ASN A 41 -11.10 12.46 4.48
CA ASN A 41 -11.00 11.14 3.84
C ASN A 41 -9.54 10.70 3.80
N PHE A 42 -9.24 9.54 4.39
CA PHE A 42 -7.88 8.99 4.52
C PHE A 42 -7.46 8.06 3.39
N SER A 43 -8.32 7.85 2.40
CA SER A 43 -8.01 7.00 1.22
C SER A 43 -7.99 7.84 -0.06
N ASN A 44 -7.56 7.23 -1.16
CA ASN A 44 -7.55 7.87 -2.48
C ASN A 44 -8.96 8.09 -3.07
N THR A 45 -9.98 8.20 -2.22
CA THR A 45 -11.38 8.45 -2.57
C THR A 45 -11.97 9.53 -1.69
N ALA A 46 -12.96 10.25 -2.18
CA ALA A 46 -13.69 11.26 -1.42
C ALA A 46 -15.06 11.55 -2.06
N PRO A 47 -16.02 12.09 -1.27
CA PRO A 47 -17.28 12.58 -1.81
C PRO A 47 -17.07 13.56 -2.98
N LEU A 48 -17.96 13.51 -3.95
CA LEU A 48 -17.82 14.32 -5.17
C LEU A 48 -18.13 15.81 -4.95
N GLY A 49 -17.47 16.66 -5.71
CA GLY A 49 -17.73 18.10 -5.79
C GLY A 49 -17.54 18.83 -4.44
N LYS A 50 -18.49 19.68 -4.08
CA LYS A 50 -18.44 20.53 -2.88
C LYS A 50 -18.32 19.75 -1.55
N ASN A 51 -18.70 18.47 -1.56
CA ASN A 51 -18.68 17.62 -0.37
C ASN A 51 -17.32 16.93 -0.16
N CYS A 52 -16.33 17.15 -1.02
CA CYS A 52 -15.03 16.51 -0.96
C CYS A 52 -14.30 16.76 0.37
N GLY A 53 -14.44 17.95 0.95
CA GLY A 53 -13.83 18.30 2.23
C GLY A 53 -12.30 18.31 2.17
N TYR A 54 -11.66 17.64 3.14
CA TYR A 54 -10.24 17.34 3.19
C TYR A 54 -10.01 15.91 2.72
N ALA A 55 -8.98 15.64 1.92
CA ALA A 55 -8.76 14.30 1.40
C ALA A 55 -7.28 13.96 1.21
N PHE A 56 -6.93 12.72 1.52
CA PHE A 56 -5.64 12.15 1.16
C PHE A 56 -5.64 11.68 -0.29
N LEU A 57 -4.53 11.90 -0.95
CA LEU A 57 -4.17 11.32 -2.23
C LEU A 57 -2.74 10.81 -2.09
N HIS A 58 -2.60 9.56 -1.66
CA HIS A 58 -1.31 8.95 -1.32
C HIS A 58 -0.39 8.85 -2.52
N ASP A 59 -0.95 8.46 -3.66
CA ASP A 59 -0.28 8.34 -4.94
C ASP A 59 -1.28 8.47 -6.10
N ILE A 60 -0.76 8.55 -7.31
CA ILE A 60 -1.55 8.58 -8.53
C ILE A 60 -1.17 7.45 -9.50
N TYR A 61 -0.86 6.26 -8.95
CA TYR A 61 -0.43 5.09 -9.71
C TYR A 61 -1.30 4.79 -10.93
N ALA A 62 -2.62 4.75 -10.76
CA ALA A 62 -3.55 4.44 -11.86
C ALA A 62 -3.51 5.46 -13.01
N LYS A 63 -3.01 6.69 -12.75
CA LYS A 63 -2.82 7.71 -13.77
C LYS A 63 -1.48 7.56 -14.47
N VAL A 64 -0.40 7.36 -13.71
CA VAL A 64 0.97 7.28 -14.22
C VAL A 64 1.20 5.98 -14.99
N PHE A 65 0.77 4.86 -14.43
CA PHE A 65 0.95 3.52 -15.01
C PHE A 65 -0.37 2.93 -15.52
N SER A 66 -1.08 3.71 -16.31
CA SER A 66 -2.41 3.34 -16.83
C SER A 66 -2.44 2.04 -17.66
N LYS A 67 -1.30 1.63 -18.22
CA LYS A 67 -1.15 0.40 -19.01
C LYS A 67 -1.17 -0.87 -18.15
N ASP A 68 -0.91 -0.76 -16.85
CA ASP A 68 -0.95 -1.92 -15.93
C ASP A 68 -2.37 -2.43 -15.68
N PHE A 69 -3.37 -1.65 -16.03
CA PHE A 69 -4.79 -1.96 -15.90
C PHE A 69 -5.36 -2.51 -17.22
N SER A 70 -5.00 -3.73 -17.57
CA SER A 70 -5.33 -4.32 -18.87
C SER A 70 -6.68 -5.06 -18.90
N ARG A 71 -7.04 -5.77 -17.82
CA ARG A 71 -8.27 -6.57 -17.74
C ARG A 71 -9.50 -5.67 -17.54
N LEU A 72 -10.68 -6.15 -17.91
CA LEU A 72 -11.93 -5.37 -17.82
C LEU A 72 -12.21 -4.86 -16.39
N LYS A 73 -12.05 -5.72 -15.38
CA LYS A 73 -12.19 -5.31 -13.97
C LYS A 73 -11.19 -4.23 -13.57
N ASP A 74 -9.93 -4.36 -14.01
CA ASP A 74 -8.88 -3.38 -13.73
C ASP A 74 -9.19 -2.03 -14.37
N LYS A 75 -9.78 -2.03 -15.58
CA LYS A 75 -10.23 -0.80 -16.27
C LYS A 75 -11.31 -0.06 -15.48
N LEU A 76 -12.25 -0.79 -14.86
CA LEU A 76 -13.26 -0.19 -13.98
C LEU A 76 -12.63 0.43 -12.72
N VAL A 77 -11.72 -0.30 -12.08
CA VAL A 77 -10.95 0.21 -10.92
C VAL A 77 -10.16 1.45 -11.31
N LYS A 78 -9.48 1.42 -12.45
CA LYS A 78 -8.75 2.58 -12.98
C LYS A 78 -9.68 3.78 -13.22
N ALA A 79 -10.82 3.57 -13.88
CA ALA A 79 -11.77 4.65 -14.15
C ALA A 79 -12.28 5.29 -12.86
N TYR A 80 -12.63 4.48 -11.86
CA TYR A 80 -13.02 4.95 -10.54
C TYR A 80 -11.89 5.72 -9.83
N SER A 81 -10.65 5.21 -9.88
CA SER A 81 -9.48 5.88 -9.32
C SER A 81 -9.22 7.23 -9.98
N LEU A 82 -9.25 7.29 -11.32
CA LEU A 82 -9.03 8.53 -12.08
C LEU A 82 -10.10 9.59 -11.78
N LEU A 83 -11.37 9.16 -11.63
CA LEU A 83 -12.46 10.04 -11.22
C LEU A 83 -12.17 10.66 -9.84
N ASN A 84 -11.79 9.83 -8.86
CA ASN A 84 -11.48 10.28 -7.51
C ASN A 84 -10.26 11.19 -7.47
N TYR A 85 -9.17 10.84 -8.16
CA TYR A 85 -7.96 11.67 -8.21
C TYR A 85 -8.27 13.08 -8.74
N ARG A 86 -9.02 13.13 -9.86
CA ARG A 86 -9.45 14.42 -10.43
C ARG A 86 -10.38 15.19 -9.49
N ASN A 87 -11.32 14.50 -8.85
CA ASN A 87 -12.25 15.10 -7.89
C ASN A 87 -11.49 15.69 -6.69
N ILE A 88 -10.60 14.91 -6.06
CA ILE A 88 -9.80 15.35 -4.92
C ILE A 88 -8.92 16.53 -5.31
N ALA A 89 -8.15 16.41 -6.38
CA ALA A 89 -7.27 17.48 -6.84
C ALA A 89 -8.03 18.79 -7.07
N LYS A 90 -9.21 18.73 -7.71
CA LYS A 90 -10.01 19.92 -8.04
C LYS A 90 -10.77 20.48 -6.83
N ASN A 91 -11.45 19.63 -6.05
CA ASN A 91 -12.51 20.02 -5.14
C ASN A 91 -12.14 19.94 -3.65
N ALA A 92 -11.07 19.22 -3.27
CA ALA A 92 -10.64 19.20 -1.88
C ALA A 92 -10.22 20.60 -1.40
N LYS A 93 -10.53 20.93 -0.17
CA LYS A 93 -10.06 22.17 0.48
C LYS A 93 -8.54 22.16 0.60
N ILE A 94 -7.99 21.05 1.10
CA ILE A 94 -6.57 20.72 1.10
C ILE A 94 -6.44 19.25 0.66
N VAL A 95 -5.46 18.97 -0.15
CA VAL A 95 -5.04 17.61 -0.51
C VAL A 95 -3.91 17.22 0.41
N PHE A 96 -4.06 16.15 1.17
CA PHE A 96 -2.97 15.56 1.92
C PHE A 96 -2.29 14.48 1.06
N THR A 97 -0.97 14.38 1.17
CA THR A 97 -0.21 13.32 0.52
C THR A 97 0.93 12.86 1.43
N VAL A 98 1.61 11.77 1.06
CA VAL A 98 2.53 11.06 1.97
C VAL A 98 4.00 11.38 1.76
N SER A 99 4.36 12.09 0.68
CA SER A 99 5.75 12.45 0.37
C SER A 99 5.84 13.69 -0.53
N GLU A 100 7.01 14.32 -0.55
CA GLU A 100 7.29 15.42 -1.48
C GLU A 100 7.29 14.94 -2.94
N PHE A 101 7.69 13.69 -3.19
CA PHE A 101 7.57 13.06 -4.50
C PHE A 101 6.12 13.03 -4.98
N SER A 102 5.21 12.49 -4.16
CA SER A 102 3.77 12.45 -4.49
C SER A 102 3.19 13.85 -4.64
N LYS A 103 3.58 14.81 -3.79
CA LYS A 103 3.15 16.21 -3.87
C LYS A 103 3.51 16.83 -5.22
N LYS A 104 4.77 16.73 -5.62
CA LYS A 104 5.25 17.22 -6.92
C LYS A 104 4.47 16.60 -8.07
N GLN A 105 4.32 15.29 -8.05
CA GLN A 105 3.64 14.53 -9.10
C GLN A 105 2.15 14.88 -9.22
N ILE A 106 1.46 15.03 -8.09
CA ILE A 106 0.03 15.44 -8.05
C ILE A 106 -0.12 16.86 -8.60
N ALA A 107 0.73 17.80 -8.14
CA ALA A 107 0.69 19.18 -8.57
C ALA A 107 0.88 19.32 -10.10
N GLU A 108 1.88 18.65 -10.66
CA GLU A 108 2.19 18.65 -12.09
C GLU A 108 1.08 18.00 -12.92
N MET A 109 0.62 16.83 -12.51
CA MET A 109 -0.35 16.03 -13.27
C MET A 109 -1.74 16.65 -13.31
N TYR A 110 -2.17 17.28 -12.21
CA TYR A 110 -3.50 17.90 -12.10
C TYR A 110 -3.48 19.43 -12.21
N LYS A 111 -2.31 20.03 -12.40
CA LYS A 111 -2.11 21.48 -12.54
C LYS A 111 -2.73 22.27 -11.38
N ILE A 112 -2.50 21.80 -10.16
CA ILE A 112 -2.95 22.46 -8.94
C ILE A 112 -1.75 23.08 -8.20
N PRO A 113 -1.95 24.23 -7.51
CA PRO A 113 -0.86 24.87 -6.78
C PRO A 113 -0.35 23.99 -5.64
N THR A 114 0.96 23.97 -5.44
CA THR A 114 1.61 23.17 -4.39
C THR A 114 1.19 23.56 -2.99
N GLN A 115 0.77 24.82 -2.79
CA GLN A 115 0.22 25.33 -1.53
C GLN A 115 -1.09 24.66 -1.13
N LYS A 116 -1.83 24.09 -2.09
CA LYS A 116 -3.04 23.27 -1.85
C LYS A 116 -2.71 21.87 -1.35
N ILE A 117 -1.46 21.43 -1.42
CA ILE A 117 -1.02 20.08 -1.08
C ILE A 117 -0.15 20.11 0.17
N CYS A 118 -0.60 19.43 1.22
CA CYS A 118 0.13 19.27 2.48
C CYS A 118 0.72 17.86 2.55
N VAL A 119 2.01 17.74 2.85
CA VAL A 119 2.66 16.45 3.06
C VAL A 119 2.49 16.02 4.51
N VAL A 120 1.89 14.86 4.71
CA VAL A 120 1.72 14.19 5.99
C VAL A 120 2.16 12.73 5.79
N PRO A 121 3.41 12.40 6.11
CA PRO A 121 3.91 11.03 5.94
C PRO A 121 3.12 10.03 6.78
N ASN A 122 3.00 8.80 6.29
CA ASN A 122 2.49 7.71 7.11
C ASN A 122 3.53 7.34 8.17
N GLY A 123 3.07 7.08 9.40
CA GLY A 123 3.92 6.56 10.46
C GLY A 123 4.40 5.13 10.16
N TRP A 124 5.60 4.83 10.56
CA TRP A 124 6.22 3.50 10.51
C TRP A 124 6.65 3.03 11.91
N ASP A 125 6.65 3.92 12.88
CA ASP A 125 7.08 3.74 14.26
C ASP A 125 6.28 2.69 15.04
N HIS A 126 5.03 2.40 14.62
CA HIS A 126 4.24 1.28 15.14
C HIS A 126 4.99 -0.05 15.06
N PHE A 127 5.88 -0.20 14.07
CA PHE A 127 6.67 -1.40 13.87
C PHE A 127 7.65 -1.68 15.04
N ASN A 128 8.07 -0.64 15.77
CA ASN A 128 8.94 -0.78 16.94
C ASN A 128 8.25 -1.54 18.08
N SER A 129 6.93 -1.39 18.25
CA SER A 129 6.15 -2.05 19.29
C SER A 129 5.72 -3.49 18.96
N ILE A 130 5.97 -3.95 17.73
CA ILE A 130 5.63 -5.31 17.31
C ILE A 130 6.67 -6.27 17.89
N GLU A 131 6.21 -7.32 18.54
CA GLU A 131 7.07 -8.42 19.01
C GLU A 131 7.48 -9.32 17.84
N GLU A 132 8.74 -9.76 17.84
CA GLU A 132 9.25 -10.69 16.83
C GLU A 132 8.61 -12.08 17.00
N ASP A 133 8.23 -12.69 15.88
CA ASP A 133 7.72 -14.05 15.82
C ASP A 133 8.63 -14.93 14.97
N GLU A 134 9.51 -15.67 15.64
CA GLU A 134 10.48 -16.55 14.98
C GLU A 134 9.89 -17.90 14.53
N ARG A 135 8.63 -18.22 14.87
CA ARG A 135 7.96 -19.45 14.42
C ARG A 135 7.88 -19.55 12.88
N ILE A 136 8.09 -18.45 12.19
CA ILE A 136 8.21 -18.45 10.72
C ILE A 136 9.33 -19.37 10.24
N PHE A 137 10.47 -19.45 10.95
CA PHE A 137 11.59 -20.31 10.57
C PHE A 137 11.33 -21.79 10.86
N GLU A 138 10.47 -22.11 11.84
CA GLU A 138 9.98 -23.46 12.06
C GLU A 138 9.03 -23.90 10.94
N ARG A 139 8.15 -22.98 10.50
CA ARG A 139 7.21 -23.21 9.40
C ARG A 139 7.89 -23.34 8.04
N PHE A 140 9.03 -22.67 7.87
CA PHE A 140 9.83 -22.69 6.64
C PHE A 140 11.31 -23.01 6.95
N PRO A 141 11.67 -24.27 7.25
CA PRO A 141 13.02 -24.67 7.66
C PRO A 141 14.10 -24.45 6.58
N SER A 142 13.70 -24.25 5.33
CA SER A 142 14.61 -23.86 4.24
C SER A 142 15.19 -22.46 4.38
N LEU A 143 14.54 -21.59 5.16
CA LEU A 143 15.01 -20.21 5.39
C LEU A 143 15.99 -20.18 6.57
N LYS A 144 17.27 -20.17 6.25
CA LYS A 144 18.34 -20.01 7.26
C LYS A 144 18.61 -18.53 7.51
N LYS A 145 18.67 -18.11 8.79
CA LYS A 145 18.97 -16.73 9.17
C LYS A 145 20.27 -16.26 8.51
N GLY A 146 20.26 -15.08 7.92
CA GLY A 146 21.37 -14.49 7.20
C GLY A 146 21.61 -15.00 5.79
N ASP A 147 20.83 -15.99 5.30
CA ASP A 147 21.05 -16.67 4.02
C ASP A 147 19.89 -16.54 3.02
N PHE A 148 19.05 -15.52 3.14
CA PHE A 148 17.99 -15.24 2.20
C PHE A 148 17.74 -13.77 2.00
N TYR A 149 17.31 -13.39 0.81
CA TYR A 149 16.73 -12.08 0.52
C TYR A 149 15.24 -12.10 0.81
N PHE A 150 14.72 -11.03 1.39
CA PHE A 150 13.31 -10.94 1.73
C PHE A 150 12.61 -9.83 0.94
N THR A 151 11.43 -10.09 0.40
CA THR A 151 10.55 -9.07 -0.18
C THR A 151 9.13 -9.20 0.33
N LEU A 152 8.49 -8.07 0.56
CA LEU A 152 7.15 -7.95 1.13
C LEU A 152 6.26 -7.07 0.27
N GLY A 153 5.02 -7.50 0.06
CA GLY A 153 3.98 -6.66 -0.53
C GLY A 153 2.91 -7.43 -1.27
N SER A 154 1.89 -6.70 -1.75
CA SER A 154 0.90 -7.28 -2.64
C SER A 154 1.57 -7.79 -3.91
N LEU A 155 1.14 -8.95 -4.41
CA LEU A 155 1.67 -9.52 -5.63
C LEU A 155 1.08 -8.80 -6.86
N SER A 156 1.33 -7.48 -6.95
CA SER A 156 0.89 -6.61 -8.05
C SER A 156 2.05 -6.22 -8.96
N LYS A 157 1.74 -5.81 -10.19
CA LYS A 157 2.77 -5.42 -11.18
C LYS A 157 3.74 -4.38 -10.64
N ARG A 158 3.24 -3.34 -9.93
CA ARG A 158 4.10 -2.27 -9.41
C ARG A 158 5.16 -2.73 -8.41
N LYS A 159 4.95 -3.88 -7.75
CA LYS A 159 5.92 -4.51 -6.84
C LYS A 159 7.04 -5.23 -7.57
N ASN A 160 6.95 -5.33 -8.90
CA ASN A 160 8.02 -5.77 -9.79
C ASN A 160 8.64 -7.14 -9.43
N LEU A 161 7.78 -8.10 -9.10
CA LEU A 161 8.23 -9.48 -8.81
C LEU A 161 8.93 -10.15 -10.01
N ALA A 162 8.72 -9.62 -11.22
CA ALA A 162 9.46 -10.03 -12.40
C ALA A 162 10.97 -9.85 -12.23
N TRP A 163 11.39 -8.78 -11.54
CA TRP A 163 12.81 -8.57 -11.21
C TRP A 163 13.34 -9.67 -10.29
N ILE A 164 12.59 -9.99 -9.22
CA ILE A 164 12.95 -11.11 -8.31
C ILE A 164 13.08 -12.41 -9.09
N CYS A 165 12.08 -12.71 -9.95
CA CYS A 165 12.09 -13.93 -10.77
C CYS A 165 13.32 -14.01 -11.66
N LYS A 166 13.62 -12.93 -12.38
CA LYS A 166 14.79 -12.86 -13.27
C LYS A 166 16.09 -13.04 -12.50
N TYR A 167 16.24 -12.35 -11.37
CA TYR A 167 17.44 -12.42 -10.55
C TYR A 167 17.63 -13.82 -9.94
N ALA A 168 16.57 -14.41 -9.36
CA ALA A 168 16.60 -15.74 -8.77
C ALA A 168 16.94 -16.83 -9.81
N LYS A 169 16.47 -16.71 -11.06
CA LYS A 169 16.83 -17.63 -12.17
C LYS A 169 18.30 -17.57 -12.50
N SER A 170 18.94 -16.39 -12.46
CA SER A 170 20.36 -16.22 -12.79
C SER A 170 21.29 -16.47 -11.61
N HIS A 171 20.77 -16.61 -10.39
CA HIS A 171 21.53 -16.82 -9.16
C HIS A 171 20.92 -17.99 -8.36
N PRO A 172 21.06 -19.23 -8.82
CA PRO A 172 20.41 -20.40 -8.22
C PRO A 172 20.91 -20.70 -6.79
N ASP A 173 22.09 -20.20 -6.42
CA ASP A 173 22.70 -20.37 -5.09
C ASP A 173 22.23 -19.32 -4.07
N GLU A 174 21.46 -18.30 -4.49
CA GLU A 174 20.92 -17.27 -3.63
C GLU A 174 19.45 -17.57 -3.30
N ASN A 175 19.07 -17.51 -2.02
CA ASN A 175 17.72 -17.82 -1.54
C ASN A 175 16.85 -16.58 -1.44
N PHE A 176 15.57 -16.73 -1.78
CA PHE A 176 14.57 -15.65 -1.75
C PHE A 176 13.33 -16.06 -0.95
N ALA A 177 12.92 -15.23 -0.02
CA ALA A 177 11.64 -15.33 0.68
C ALA A 177 10.69 -14.23 0.16
N VAL A 178 9.56 -14.63 -0.39
CA VAL A 178 8.57 -13.71 -0.97
C VAL A 178 7.28 -13.80 -0.18
N SER A 179 6.91 -12.73 0.50
CA SER A 179 5.65 -12.63 1.24
C SER A 179 4.67 -11.69 0.55
N GLY A 180 3.41 -12.08 0.56
CA GLY A 180 2.31 -11.26 0.10
C GLY A 180 1.13 -12.06 -0.38
N LYS A 181 -0.04 -11.42 -0.30
CA LYS A 181 -1.29 -12.00 -0.79
C LYS A 181 -1.50 -11.62 -2.25
N ALA A 182 -1.79 -12.62 -3.07
CA ALA A 182 -2.28 -12.39 -4.42
C ALA A 182 -3.62 -11.64 -4.34
N ILE A 183 -3.68 -10.45 -4.92
CA ILE A 183 -4.96 -9.77 -5.13
C ILE A 183 -5.64 -10.48 -6.29
N SER A 184 -6.81 -11.07 -6.05
CA SER A 184 -7.56 -11.79 -7.07
C SER A 184 -7.70 -10.93 -8.34
N GLY A 185 -7.22 -11.46 -9.46
CA GLY A 185 -7.27 -10.81 -10.76
C GLY A 185 -6.07 -9.92 -11.13
N LEU A 186 -5.18 -9.58 -10.20
CA LEU A 186 -3.99 -8.75 -10.44
C LEU A 186 -2.66 -9.53 -10.32
N VAL A 187 -2.72 -10.85 -10.37
CA VAL A 187 -1.53 -11.70 -10.25
C VAL A 187 -0.76 -11.67 -11.58
N PRO A 188 0.49 -11.23 -11.58
CA PRO A 188 1.35 -11.28 -12.76
C PRO A 188 1.59 -12.73 -13.21
N GLU A 189 1.82 -12.95 -14.50
CA GLU A 189 2.20 -14.29 -15.00
C GLU A 189 3.52 -14.77 -14.40
N GLU A 190 4.39 -13.84 -14.05
CA GLU A 190 5.69 -14.08 -13.40
C GLU A 190 5.58 -14.86 -12.08
N LEU A 191 4.42 -14.81 -11.40
CA LEU A 191 4.18 -15.62 -10.19
C LEU A 191 4.13 -17.12 -10.47
N LYS A 192 3.75 -17.53 -11.68
CA LYS A 192 3.78 -18.94 -12.06
C LYS A 192 5.23 -19.43 -12.11
N ASP A 193 6.10 -18.60 -12.66
CA ASP A 193 7.53 -18.88 -12.77
C ASP A 193 8.20 -18.93 -11.39
N LEU A 194 7.89 -17.98 -10.49
CA LEU A 194 8.43 -17.99 -9.12
C LEU A 194 8.13 -19.27 -8.36
N LYS A 195 6.96 -19.88 -8.59
CA LYS A 195 6.57 -21.16 -7.97
C LYS A 195 7.43 -22.34 -8.43
N THR A 196 8.08 -22.24 -9.57
CA THR A 196 8.92 -23.32 -10.12
C THR A 196 10.37 -23.23 -9.70
N LEU A 197 10.81 -22.10 -9.13
CA LEU A 197 12.18 -21.88 -8.72
C LEU A 197 12.45 -22.51 -7.35
N LYS A 198 13.48 -23.37 -7.28
CA LYS A 198 13.85 -24.10 -6.06
C LYS A 198 14.41 -23.19 -4.96
N ASN A 199 15.01 -22.07 -5.34
CA ASN A 199 15.62 -21.07 -4.47
C ASN A 199 14.65 -19.94 -4.07
N VAL A 200 13.34 -20.08 -4.36
CA VAL A 200 12.31 -19.10 -3.98
C VAL A 200 11.29 -19.76 -3.07
N THR A 201 11.16 -19.26 -1.86
CA THR A 201 10.14 -19.66 -0.88
C THR A 201 8.99 -18.66 -0.87
N LEU A 202 7.80 -19.07 -1.30
CA LEU A 202 6.60 -18.27 -1.25
C LEU A 202 5.91 -18.45 0.10
N LEU A 203 5.93 -17.43 0.95
CA LEU A 203 5.45 -17.49 2.33
C LEU A 203 3.92 -17.31 2.43
N GLY A 204 3.28 -16.74 1.40
CA GLY A 204 1.88 -16.34 1.49
C GLY A 204 1.69 -15.15 2.43
N TYR A 205 0.61 -15.19 3.22
CA TYR A 205 0.39 -14.20 4.28
C TYR A 205 1.25 -14.55 5.50
N VAL A 206 1.91 -13.55 6.03
CA VAL A 206 2.68 -13.60 7.29
C VAL A 206 2.19 -12.49 8.23
N SER A 207 2.27 -12.72 9.54
CA SER A 207 1.94 -11.72 10.55
C SER A 207 3.01 -10.62 10.64
N ASP A 208 2.68 -9.50 11.25
CA ASP A 208 3.64 -8.40 11.41
C ASP A 208 4.87 -8.80 12.25
N GLY A 209 4.68 -9.66 13.26
CA GLY A 209 5.80 -10.23 14.04
C GLY A 209 6.72 -11.13 13.20
N GLU A 210 6.13 -11.95 12.32
CA GLU A 210 6.89 -12.77 11.36
C GLU A 210 7.61 -11.89 10.32
N VAL A 211 6.98 -10.80 9.84
CA VAL A 211 7.62 -9.82 8.95
C VAL A 211 8.84 -9.21 9.63
N LYS A 212 8.70 -8.81 10.91
CA LYS A 212 9.80 -8.24 11.69
C LYS A 212 10.97 -9.22 11.82
N SER A 213 10.67 -10.47 12.15
CA SER A 213 11.68 -11.53 12.24
C SER A 213 12.37 -11.80 10.89
N LEU A 214 11.62 -11.80 9.79
CA LEU A 214 12.18 -11.97 8.44
C LEU A 214 13.07 -10.79 8.04
N MET A 215 12.63 -9.54 8.26
CA MET A 215 13.43 -8.35 7.96
C MET A 215 14.74 -8.33 8.76
N LYS A 216 14.69 -8.64 10.04
CA LYS A 216 15.85 -8.63 10.92
C LYS A 216 16.89 -9.71 10.56
N ASN A 217 16.43 -10.87 10.09
CA ASN A 217 17.28 -12.03 9.82
C ASN A 217 17.54 -12.28 8.33
N CYS A 218 17.11 -11.42 7.42
CA CYS A 218 17.45 -11.56 6.01
C CYS A 218 18.87 -11.04 5.70
N LYS A 219 19.44 -11.53 4.60
CA LYS A 219 20.70 -11.01 4.03
C LYS A 219 20.53 -9.56 3.57
N ALA A 220 19.39 -9.27 2.96
CA ALA A 220 18.89 -7.93 2.67
C ALA A 220 17.38 -7.95 2.39
N PHE A 221 16.72 -6.84 2.69
CA PHE A 221 15.35 -6.57 2.28
C PHE A 221 15.35 -5.98 0.85
N VAL A 222 14.69 -6.66 -0.07
CA VAL A 222 14.65 -6.26 -1.49
C VAL A 222 13.32 -5.60 -1.79
N PHE A 223 13.37 -4.34 -2.27
CA PHE A 223 12.18 -3.55 -2.55
C PHE A 223 12.15 -3.04 -3.99
N PRO A 224 11.90 -3.92 -4.97
CA PRO A 224 12.04 -3.63 -6.39
C PRO A 224 10.87 -2.84 -6.98
N SER A 225 9.98 -2.30 -6.14
CA SER A 225 8.82 -1.52 -6.56
C SER A 225 9.25 -0.35 -7.45
N TYR A 226 8.66 -0.25 -8.64
CA TYR A 226 8.97 0.87 -9.54
C TYR A 226 8.10 2.12 -9.28
N TYR A 227 7.13 2.02 -8.38
CA TYR A 227 6.30 3.15 -7.98
C TYR A 227 5.68 2.98 -6.59
N GLU A 228 5.89 3.97 -5.73
CA GLU A 228 5.28 4.06 -4.39
C GLU A 228 5.03 5.53 -4.02
N GLY A 229 4.05 5.75 -3.15
CA GLY A 229 3.82 7.06 -2.55
C GLY A 229 4.89 7.41 -1.52
N LEU A 230 5.20 6.48 -0.60
CA LEU A 230 6.20 6.66 0.46
C LEU A 230 7.18 5.46 0.55
N GLY A 231 6.67 4.24 0.57
CA GLY A 231 7.50 3.06 0.79
C GLY A 231 7.70 2.78 2.28
N ILE A 232 6.64 2.44 3.01
CA ILE A 232 6.71 2.08 4.44
C ILE A 232 7.60 0.84 4.68
N PRO A 233 7.51 -0.27 3.93
CA PRO A 233 8.32 -1.46 4.21
C PRO A 233 9.83 -1.24 4.25
N PRO A 234 10.45 -0.41 3.39
CA PRO A 234 11.84 -0.03 3.55
C PRO A 234 12.16 0.68 4.89
N LEU A 235 11.26 1.54 5.37
CA LEU A 235 11.45 2.23 6.65
C LEU A 235 11.38 1.24 7.83
N GLU A 236 10.43 0.32 7.77
CA GLU A 236 10.31 -0.78 8.74
C GLU A 236 11.56 -1.67 8.74
N ALA A 237 12.07 -2.03 7.56
CA ALA A 237 13.29 -2.83 7.43
C ALA A 237 14.53 -2.10 8.01
N LEU A 238 14.66 -0.80 7.73
CA LEU A 238 15.74 0.03 8.32
C LEU A 238 15.64 0.08 9.84
N SER A 239 14.44 0.15 10.41
CA SER A 239 14.24 0.23 11.86
C SER A 239 14.75 -0.99 12.62
N VAL A 240 14.83 -2.14 11.96
CA VAL A 240 15.39 -3.39 12.53
C VAL A 240 16.81 -3.69 12.06
N GLY A 241 17.47 -2.74 11.40
CA GLY A 241 18.85 -2.86 10.95
C GLY A 241 19.07 -3.68 9.68
N ALA A 242 18.00 -3.97 8.93
CA ALA A 242 18.11 -4.69 7.66
C ALA A 242 18.84 -3.84 6.59
N LYS A 243 19.67 -4.48 5.78
CA LYS A 243 20.17 -3.87 4.55
C LYS A 243 19.03 -3.78 3.54
N ILE A 244 19.00 -2.73 2.73
CA ILE A 244 17.99 -2.54 1.68
C ILE A 244 18.64 -2.52 0.31
N ILE A 245 17.99 -3.19 -0.65
CA ILE A 245 18.33 -3.21 -2.08
C ILE A 245 17.11 -2.81 -2.89
#